data_11167a10a8db93bfb605dd86d685d92a
#
_entry.id   11167a10a8db93bfb605dd86d685d92a
#
_cell.length_a   1.000
_cell.length_b   1.000
_cell.length_c   1.000
_cell.angle_alpha   90.00
_cell.angle_beta   90.00
_cell.angle_gamma   90.00
#
_symmetry.space_group_name_H-M   'P 1'
#
loop_
_entity.id
_entity.type
_entity.pdbx_description
1 polymer ?
#
loop_
_entity_poly.entity_id
_entity_poly.type
_entity_poly.pdbx_seq_one_letter_code
_entity_poly.pdbx_strand_id
1 'polypeptide(L)'
;MIRRWYLKTLLFSTLTFFVWVLPVRAFSISPAKILLTVDAGASRTVAVKIKNDEKNDLNFRLGVLGMRQNEQGEPIFTRGEDAAENWVYPENGQVNIKSGATKDINFIIKIPADALAGSYYIGLFAEPTLSKEKPANVNTRLVSLLTLQVSGMVNESLVIEKWEPLTGVSGEKKWKFNLLLKNVGAIEVDMRGMAALRNWKGEEIFSQPLVLGNKLLAGSKRALQPEIVLRDDIKLPGLYQAQIKINYGKTNLSAGALAYVWYFPAWSKAVLAGLGAILVILLVLVVKKLVKRG
;
A
#
# COMPACT_ATOMS: atom_id res chain seq x y z
N MET A 1 20.32 -57.68 18.98
CA MET A 1 18.96 -57.74 18.40
C MET A 1 18.26 -56.38 18.35
N ILE A 2 18.56 -55.43 19.20
CA ILE A 2 17.95 -54.12 19.34
C ILE A 2 18.26 -53.18 18.14
N ARG A 3 19.48 -53.25 17.56
CA ARG A 3 19.96 -52.36 16.51
C ARG A 3 19.23 -52.53 15.14
N ARG A 4 18.62 -53.68 14.88
CA ARG A 4 17.86 -53.94 13.65
C ARG A 4 16.41 -53.38 13.67
N TRP A 5 15.87 -53.15 14.84
CA TRP A 5 14.53 -52.61 15.00
C TRP A 5 14.49 -51.09 14.71
N TYR A 6 15.51 -50.37 15.17
CA TYR A 6 15.61 -48.90 14.92
C TYR A 6 15.77 -48.58 13.42
N LEU A 7 16.47 -49.44 12.66
CA LEU A 7 16.57 -49.22 11.22
C LEU A 7 15.23 -49.43 10.48
N LYS A 8 14.40 -50.38 10.92
CA LYS A 8 13.09 -50.62 10.33
C LYS A 8 12.08 -49.53 10.71
N THR A 9 12.12 -49.01 11.89
CA THR A 9 11.27 -47.87 12.31
C THR A 9 11.69 -46.57 11.67
N LEU A 10 13.00 -46.34 11.44
CA LEU A 10 13.51 -45.16 10.72
C LEU A 10 13.11 -45.21 9.22
N LEU A 11 13.19 -46.40 8.57
CA LEU A 11 12.76 -46.57 7.18
C LEU A 11 11.23 -46.40 7.03
N PHE A 12 10.43 -46.81 8.02
CA PHE A 12 8.99 -46.63 7.99
C PHE A 12 8.55 -45.19 8.26
N SER A 13 9.32 -44.46 9.08
CA SER A 13 9.09 -43.02 9.37
C SER A 13 9.43 -42.13 8.17
N THR A 14 10.44 -42.49 7.36
CA THR A 14 10.78 -41.70 6.15
C THR A 14 9.82 -41.97 4.98
N LEU A 15 9.11 -43.10 4.98
CA LEU A 15 8.17 -43.41 3.90
C LEU A 15 6.80 -42.74 4.07
N THR A 16 6.44 -42.29 5.29
CA THR A 16 5.17 -41.62 5.56
C THR A 16 5.18 -40.11 5.29
N PHE A 17 6.33 -39.51 4.95
CA PHE A 17 6.45 -38.08 4.64
C PHE A 17 6.35 -37.75 3.15
N PHE A 18 5.98 -38.71 2.31
CA PHE A 18 5.56 -38.41 0.95
C PHE A 18 4.12 -37.90 0.99
N VAL A 19 3.94 -36.66 1.50
CA VAL A 19 2.70 -35.91 1.36
C VAL A 19 2.42 -35.84 -0.14
N TRP A 20 1.42 -36.56 -0.57
CA TRP A 20 0.87 -36.41 -1.92
C TRP A 20 0.33 -34.98 -2.00
N VAL A 21 1.14 -34.08 -2.52
CA VAL A 21 0.68 -32.75 -2.93
C VAL A 21 -0.22 -33.00 -4.14
N LEU A 22 -1.50 -33.16 -3.87
CA LEU A 22 -2.50 -33.23 -4.93
C LEU A 22 -2.41 -31.90 -5.69
N PRO A 23 -2.26 -31.90 -7.01
CA PRO A 23 -2.23 -30.68 -7.78
C PRO A 23 -3.57 -29.96 -7.56
N VAL A 24 -3.52 -28.79 -6.93
CA VAL A 24 -4.67 -27.88 -6.85
C VAL A 24 -4.95 -27.44 -8.27
N ARG A 25 -6.05 -27.93 -8.83
CA ARG A 25 -6.51 -27.52 -10.15
C ARG A 25 -7.30 -26.23 -9.98
N ALA A 26 -7.04 -25.28 -10.83
CA ALA A 26 -7.68 -24.00 -10.83
C ALA A 26 -7.73 -23.45 -12.26
N PHE A 27 -8.54 -22.47 -12.49
CA PHE A 27 -8.51 -21.71 -13.73
C PHE A 27 -7.60 -20.49 -13.56
N SER A 28 -7.04 -20.00 -14.66
CA SER A 28 -6.11 -18.86 -14.65
C SER A 28 -6.44 -17.84 -15.73
N ILE A 29 -6.04 -16.58 -15.50
CA ILE A 29 -6.14 -15.48 -16.46
C ILE A 29 -4.76 -14.89 -16.72
N SER A 30 -4.43 -14.58 -17.96
CA SER A 30 -3.14 -14.05 -18.37
C SER A 30 -3.29 -13.09 -19.56
N PRO A 31 -2.54 -11.98 -19.59
CA PRO A 31 -1.62 -11.50 -18.56
C PRO A 31 -2.37 -10.97 -17.33
N ALA A 32 -1.71 -10.94 -16.17
CA ALA A 32 -2.30 -10.39 -14.95
C ALA A 32 -2.43 -8.86 -15.01
N LYS A 33 -1.59 -8.20 -15.83
CA LYS A 33 -1.58 -6.74 -16.02
C LYS A 33 -1.34 -6.38 -17.47
N ILE A 34 -2.12 -5.41 -17.97
CA ILE A 34 -2.03 -4.83 -19.30
C ILE A 34 -1.82 -3.32 -19.15
N LEU A 35 -0.85 -2.77 -19.87
CA LEU A 35 -0.65 -1.33 -20.02
C LEU A 35 -0.93 -0.97 -21.48
N LEU A 36 -1.89 -0.09 -21.72
CA LEU A 36 -2.27 0.33 -23.06
C LEU A 36 -2.38 1.84 -23.14
N THR A 37 -1.69 2.43 -24.10
CA THR A 37 -1.83 3.86 -24.43
C THR A 37 -2.72 4.01 -25.65
N VAL A 38 -3.70 4.90 -25.58
CA VAL A 38 -4.73 5.11 -26.62
C VAL A 38 -5.07 6.60 -26.70
N ASP A 39 -5.31 7.09 -27.90
CA ASP A 39 -5.76 8.47 -28.10
C ASP A 39 -7.26 8.61 -27.81
N ALA A 40 -7.70 9.81 -27.41
CA ALA A 40 -9.11 10.14 -27.29
C ALA A 40 -9.83 9.92 -28.64
N GLY A 41 -11.02 9.36 -28.62
CA GLY A 41 -11.79 9.00 -29.80
C GLY A 41 -11.39 7.70 -30.49
N ALA A 42 -10.28 7.06 -30.08
CA ALA A 42 -9.80 5.84 -30.71
C ALA A 42 -10.45 4.57 -30.13
N SER A 43 -10.42 3.51 -30.95
CA SER A 43 -10.85 2.17 -30.53
C SER A 43 -9.68 1.18 -30.62
N ARG A 44 -9.62 0.25 -29.66
CA ARG A 44 -8.61 -0.83 -29.59
C ARG A 44 -9.26 -2.11 -29.08
N THR A 45 -8.60 -3.22 -29.31
CA THR A 45 -8.97 -4.51 -28.71
C THR A 45 -7.78 -5.05 -27.96
N VAL A 46 -8.03 -5.59 -26.78
CA VAL A 46 -7.05 -6.34 -25.98
C VAL A 46 -7.55 -7.74 -25.74
N ALA A 47 -6.64 -8.71 -25.74
CA ALA A 47 -6.98 -10.10 -25.48
C ALA A 47 -6.42 -10.52 -24.11
N VAL A 48 -7.22 -11.26 -23.35
CA VAL A 48 -6.78 -12.01 -22.17
C VAL A 48 -6.99 -13.50 -22.43
N LYS A 49 -6.07 -14.32 -21.98
CA LYS A 49 -6.15 -15.78 -22.07
C LYS A 49 -6.74 -16.33 -20.78
N ILE A 50 -7.78 -17.12 -20.90
CA ILE A 50 -8.34 -17.87 -19.78
C ILE A 50 -8.06 -19.34 -20.02
N LYS A 51 -7.40 -19.99 -19.05
CA LYS A 51 -7.11 -21.42 -19.06
C LYS A 51 -7.98 -22.11 -18.02
N ASN A 52 -8.63 -23.20 -18.43
CA ASN A 52 -9.41 -24.03 -17.53
C ASN A 52 -8.60 -25.29 -17.19
N ASP A 53 -7.96 -25.31 -16.02
CA ASP A 53 -7.21 -26.48 -15.53
C ASP A 53 -8.09 -27.43 -14.69
N GLU A 54 -9.41 -27.17 -14.60
CA GLU A 54 -10.37 -28.04 -13.94
C GLU A 54 -10.68 -29.30 -14.78
N LYS A 55 -11.23 -30.34 -14.14
CA LYS A 55 -11.62 -31.58 -14.80
C LYS A 55 -12.87 -31.48 -15.66
N ASN A 56 -13.67 -30.45 -15.46
CA ASN A 56 -14.96 -30.22 -16.12
C ASN A 56 -14.90 -28.98 -17.01
N ASP A 57 -15.76 -28.94 -18.02
CA ASP A 57 -16.00 -27.74 -18.80
C ASP A 57 -16.60 -26.65 -17.91
N LEU A 58 -16.10 -25.42 -18.05
CA LEU A 58 -16.57 -24.26 -17.28
C LEU A 58 -17.18 -23.20 -18.20
N ASN A 59 -18.32 -22.68 -17.77
CA ASN A 59 -18.90 -21.47 -18.33
C ASN A 59 -18.42 -20.27 -17.51
N PHE A 60 -17.87 -19.27 -18.18
CA PHE A 60 -17.44 -18.03 -17.55
C PHE A 60 -18.34 -16.88 -17.95
N ARG A 61 -18.76 -16.09 -16.97
CA ARG A 61 -19.27 -14.76 -17.17
C ARG A 61 -18.12 -13.78 -17.26
N LEU A 62 -18.13 -12.93 -18.26
CA LEU A 62 -17.10 -11.94 -18.56
C LEU A 62 -17.64 -10.54 -18.31
N GLY A 63 -16.76 -9.62 -17.93
CA GLY A 63 -17.14 -8.22 -17.74
C GLY A 63 -16.00 -7.36 -17.26
N VAL A 64 -16.35 -6.14 -16.88
CA VAL A 64 -15.43 -5.11 -16.43
C VAL A 64 -15.84 -4.56 -15.08
N LEU A 65 -14.86 -4.04 -14.35
CA LEU A 65 -15.02 -3.36 -13.08
C LEU A 65 -14.10 -2.14 -13.08
N GLY A 66 -14.52 -1.05 -12.47
CA GLY A 66 -13.62 0.02 -12.09
C GLY A 66 -12.62 -0.49 -11.07
N MET A 67 -11.41 0.06 -11.07
CA MET A 67 -10.41 -0.25 -10.08
C MET A 67 -9.86 1.01 -9.46
N ARG A 68 -9.85 1.06 -8.14
CA ARG A 68 -9.22 2.09 -7.33
C ARG A 68 -8.22 1.45 -6.38
N GLN A 69 -7.45 2.26 -5.71
CA GLN A 69 -6.52 1.82 -4.67
C GLN A 69 -7.03 2.33 -3.32
N ASN A 70 -7.07 1.46 -2.31
CA ASN A 70 -7.37 1.88 -0.94
C ASN A 70 -6.15 2.58 -0.30
N GLU A 71 -6.32 3.09 0.91
CA GLU A 71 -5.26 3.76 1.64
C GLU A 71 -4.09 2.84 2.03
N GLN A 72 -4.28 1.53 2.05
CA GLN A 72 -3.24 0.51 2.26
C GLN A 72 -2.47 0.20 0.96
N GLY A 73 -2.99 0.66 -0.19
CA GLY A 73 -2.39 0.44 -1.49
C GLY A 73 -2.86 -0.81 -2.22
N GLU A 74 -3.94 -1.41 -1.74
CA GLU A 74 -4.54 -2.60 -2.33
C GLU A 74 -5.58 -2.21 -3.39
N PRO A 75 -5.74 -3.01 -4.46
CA PRO A 75 -6.77 -2.77 -5.46
C PRO A 75 -8.16 -3.03 -4.88
N ILE A 76 -9.07 -2.08 -5.08
CA ILE A 76 -10.51 -2.22 -4.81
C ILE A 76 -11.24 -2.20 -6.14
N PHE A 77 -12.14 -3.15 -6.33
CA PHE A 77 -12.96 -3.24 -7.53
C PHE A 77 -14.37 -2.76 -7.24
N THR A 78 -14.83 -1.81 -8.04
CA THR A 78 -16.16 -1.20 -7.94
C THR A 78 -16.94 -1.43 -9.23
N ARG A 79 -18.24 -1.24 -9.21
CA ARG A 79 -19.08 -1.33 -10.41
C ARG A 79 -19.93 -0.07 -10.55
N GLY A 80 -19.86 0.56 -11.72
CA GLY A 80 -20.66 1.73 -12.06
C GLY A 80 -20.21 3.03 -11.41
N GLU A 81 -19.02 3.04 -10.77
CA GLU A 81 -18.48 4.24 -10.11
C GLU A 81 -17.53 5.03 -11.01
N ASP A 82 -16.89 4.37 -11.95
CA ASP A 82 -15.91 4.98 -12.85
C ASP A 82 -16.44 5.06 -14.28
N ALA A 83 -16.45 6.25 -14.87
CA ALA A 83 -16.91 6.45 -16.25
C ALA A 83 -16.14 5.58 -17.26
N ALA A 84 -14.86 5.31 -16.99
CA ALA A 84 -14.02 4.47 -17.84
C ALA A 84 -14.47 3.00 -17.91
N GLU A 85 -15.27 2.51 -16.96
CA GLU A 85 -15.89 1.18 -17.06
C GLU A 85 -16.75 1.04 -18.31
N ASN A 86 -17.42 2.12 -18.73
CA ASN A 86 -18.29 2.13 -19.91
C ASN A 86 -17.51 2.18 -21.23
N TRP A 87 -16.21 2.41 -21.19
CA TRP A 87 -15.36 2.45 -22.37
C TRP A 87 -14.87 1.06 -22.79
N VAL A 88 -15.00 0.08 -21.89
CA VAL A 88 -14.46 -1.26 -22.08
C VAL A 88 -15.55 -2.29 -21.88
N TYR A 89 -15.66 -3.24 -22.81
CA TYR A 89 -16.62 -4.32 -22.72
C TYR A 89 -16.10 -5.59 -23.40
N PRO A 90 -16.45 -6.78 -22.90
CA PRO A 90 -16.10 -8.02 -23.58
C PRO A 90 -16.86 -8.16 -24.89
N GLU A 91 -16.23 -8.75 -25.92
CA GLU A 91 -16.89 -9.05 -27.20
C GLU A 91 -18.08 -9.99 -27.00
N ASN A 92 -17.97 -10.93 -26.06
CA ASN A 92 -19.03 -11.83 -25.63
C ASN A 92 -19.17 -11.78 -24.11
N GLY A 93 -20.37 -11.69 -23.57
CA GLY A 93 -20.62 -11.64 -22.13
C GLY A 93 -20.39 -12.97 -21.39
N GLN A 94 -20.35 -14.07 -22.16
CA GLN A 94 -20.14 -15.42 -21.63
C GLN A 94 -19.28 -16.27 -22.58
N VAL A 95 -18.56 -17.25 -22.03
CA VAL A 95 -17.76 -18.17 -22.79
C VAL A 95 -17.69 -19.54 -22.11
N ASN A 96 -17.84 -20.61 -22.91
CA ASN A 96 -17.54 -21.97 -22.46
C ASN A 96 -16.08 -22.31 -22.80
N ILE A 97 -15.36 -22.87 -21.82
CA ILE A 97 -13.97 -23.33 -21.97
C ILE A 97 -13.92 -24.79 -21.50
N LYS A 98 -13.53 -25.69 -22.41
CA LYS A 98 -13.40 -27.12 -22.13
C LYS A 98 -12.31 -27.39 -21.11
N SER A 99 -12.43 -28.52 -20.39
CA SER A 99 -11.39 -29.01 -19.48
C SER A 99 -10.01 -29.04 -20.17
N GLY A 100 -9.01 -28.45 -19.50
CA GLY A 100 -7.63 -28.36 -19.98
C GLY A 100 -7.40 -27.35 -21.13
N ALA A 101 -8.44 -26.71 -21.65
CA ALA A 101 -8.32 -25.78 -22.77
C ALA A 101 -7.99 -24.37 -22.34
N THR A 102 -7.37 -23.62 -23.27
CA THR A 102 -7.12 -22.19 -23.17
C THR A 102 -7.90 -21.46 -24.25
N LYS A 103 -8.47 -20.31 -23.93
CA LYS A 103 -9.19 -19.49 -24.89
C LYS A 103 -8.81 -18.01 -24.77
N ASP A 104 -8.60 -17.35 -25.91
CA ASP A 104 -8.40 -15.92 -26.00
C ASP A 104 -9.77 -15.21 -25.94
N ILE A 105 -9.87 -14.22 -25.07
CA ILE A 105 -11.06 -13.42 -24.83
C ILE A 105 -10.75 -11.98 -25.19
N ASN A 106 -11.47 -11.44 -26.15
CA ASN A 106 -11.33 -10.08 -26.60
C ASN A 106 -12.16 -9.12 -25.75
N PHE A 107 -11.55 -8.02 -25.35
CA PHE A 107 -12.21 -6.85 -24.79
C PHE A 107 -12.04 -5.67 -25.74
N ILE A 108 -13.15 -5.07 -26.10
CA ILE A 108 -13.20 -3.88 -26.97
C ILE A 108 -13.12 -2.65 -26.10
N ILE A 109 -12.25 -1.72 -26.47
CA ILE A 109 -12.02 -0.45 -25.80
C ILE A 109 -12.43 0.65 -26.77
N LYS A 110 -13.36 1.52 -26.37
CA LYS A 110 -13.80 2.69 -27.14
C LYS A 110 -13.66 3.93 -26.29
N ILE A 111 -12.66 4.74 -26.60
CA ILE A 111 -12.39 5.96 -25.85
C ILE A 111 -13.28 7.09 -26.40
N PRO A 112 -14.04 7.82 -25.57
CA PRO A 112 -14.75 9.00 -26.00
C PRO A 112 -13.80 10.06 -26.57
N ALA A 113 -14.27 10.84 -27.53
CA ALA A 113 -13.47 11.91 -28.13
C ALA A 113 -13.14 13.06 -27.17
N ASP A 114 -13.95 13.21 -26.13
CA ASP A 114 -13.82 14.19 -25.05
C ASP A 114 -13.14 13.62 -23.79
N ALA A 115 -12.61 12.39 -23.87
CA ALA A 115 -11.91 11.78 -22.74
C ALA A 115 -10.66 12.59 -22.35
N LEU A 116 -10.53 12.90 -21.07
CA LEU A 116 -9.39 13.64 -20.56
C LEU A 116 -8.13 12.78 -20.59
N ALA A 117 -6.98 13.39 -20.88
CA ALA A 117 -5.69 12.74 -20.80
C ALA A 117 -5.41 12.29 -19.37
N GLY A 118 -4.93 11.05 -19.19
CA GLY A 118 -4.66 10.50 -17.87
C GLY A 118 -4.66 8.97 -17.84
N SER A 119 -4.50 8.41 -16.65
CA SER A 119 -4.54 6.97 -16.41
C SER A 119 -5.87 6.56 -15.83
N TYR A 120 -6.47 5.53 -16.41
CA TYR A 120 -7.72 4.91 -15.98
C TYR A 120 -7.44 3.43 -15.65
N TYR A 121 -8.06 2.94 -14.59
CA TYR A 121 -7.76 1.62 -14.05
C TYR A 121 -9.01 0.75 -14.09
N ILE A 122 -8.90 -0.38 -14.77
CA ILE A 122 -10.04 -1.25 -15.08
C ILE A 122 -9.65 -2.70 -14.81
N GLY A 123 -10.54 -3.44 -14.15
CA GLY A 123 -10.44 -4.88 -13.99
C GLY A 123 -11.22 -5.61 -15.06
N LEU A 124 -10.54 -6.37 -15.91
CA LEU A 124 -11.15 -7.31 -16.86
C LEU A 124 -11.37 -8.62 -16.13
N PHE A 125 -12.62 -9.04 -15.89
CA PHE A 125 -12.87 -10.20 -15.07
C PHE A 125 -13.46 -11.37 -15.83
N ALA A 126 -13.14 -12.58 -15.31
CA ALA A 126 -13.78 -13.83 -15.65
C ALA A 126 -14.24 -14.53 -14.36
N GLU A 127 -15.51 -14.87 -14.29
CA GLU A 127 -16.14 -15.51 -13.14
C GLU A 127 -16.84 -16.78 -13.60
N PRO A 128 -16.47 -17.97 -13.07
CA PRO A 128 -17.14 -19.19 -13.45
C PRO A 128 -18.59 -19.18 -12.98
N THR A 129 -19.49 -19.53 -13.87
CA THR A 129 -20.90 -19.73 -13.54
C THR A 129 -21.02 -21.10 -12.87
N LEU A 130 -21.32 -21.11 -11.58
CA LEU A 130 -21.48 -22.37 -10.81
C LEU A 130 -22.69 -23.14 -11.32
N SER A 131 -22.51 -24.44 -11.56
CA SER A 131 -23.67 -25.35 -11.73
C SER A 131 -24.43 -25.45 -10.40
N LYS A 132 -25.74 -25.59 -10.48
CA LYS A 132 -26.65 -25.66 -9.30
C LYS A 132 -26.33 -26.76 -8.29
N GLU A 133 -25.38 -27.64 -8.60
CA GLU A 133 -25.06 -28.85 -7.82
C GLU A 133 -23.94 -28.69 -6.79
N LYS A 134 -23.26 -27.55 -6.73
CA LYS A 134 -22.22 -27.30 -5.71
C LYS A 134 -22.64 -26.15 -4.78
N PRO A 135 -23.03 -26.47 -3.53
CA PRO A 135 -23.39 -25.46 -2.54
C PRO A 135 -22.17 -24.83 -1.88
N ALA A 136 -21.18 -24.40 -2.65
CA ALA A 136 -20.03 -23.67 -2.11
C ALA A 136 -20.14 -22.20 -2.54
N ASN A 137 -20.50 -21.35 -1.59
CA ASN A 137 -20.67 -19.90 -1.73
C ASN A 137 -19.36 -19.12 -1.94
N VAL A 138 -18.35 -19.68 -2.56
CA VAL A 138 -17.13 -18.97 -2.91
C VAL A 138 -17.16 -18.63 -4.40
N ASN A 139 -17.61 -17.43 -4.71
CA ASN A 139 -17.49 -16.88 -6.05
C ASN A 139 -16.05 -16.44 -6.29
N THR A 140 -15.25 -17.31 -6.87
CA THR A 140 -13.89 -16.98 -7.29
C THR A 140 -13.96 -16.20 -8.60
N ARG A 141 -13.43 -14.98 -8.59
CA ARG A 141 -13.32 -14.15 -9.78
C ARG A 141 -11.85 -13.92 -10.11
N LEU A 142 -11.46 -14.16 -11.34
CA LEU A 142 -10.15 -13.77 -11.84
C LEU A 142 -10.23 -12.40 -12.49
N VAL A 143 -9.22 -11.58 -12.23
CA VAL A 143 -9.15 -10.22 -12.77
C VAL A 143 -7.78 -9.99 -13.40
N SER A 144 -7.78 -9.51 -14.65
CA SER A 144 -6.62 -8.91 -15.30
C SER A 144 -6.72 -7.40 -15.17
N LEU A 145 -5.67 -6.74 -14.70
CA LEU A 145 -5.65 -5.30 -14.48
C LEU A 145 -5.28 -4.58 -15.78
N LEU A 146 -6.19 -3.80 -16.32
CA LEU A 146 -5.93 -2.90 -17.45
C LEU A 146 -5.64 -1.49 -16.92
N THR A 147 -4.42 -1.00 -17.12
CA THR A 147 -4.09 0.41 -17.01
C THR A 147 -4.22 1.03 -18.40
N LEU A 148 -5.26 1.82 -18.58
CA LEU A 148 -5.54 2.53 -19.82
C LEU A 148 -5.02 3.96 -19.70
N GLN A 149 -4.08 4.32 -20.55
CA GLN A 149 -3.48 5.66 -20.58
C GLN A 149 -4.01 6.42 -21.79
N VAL A 150 -4.85 7.43 -21.56
CA VAL A 150 -5.31 8.32 -22.62
C VAL A 150 -4.22 9.36 -22.89
N SER A 151 -3.78 9.44 -24.16
CA SER A 151 -2.72 10.33 -24.61
C SER A 151 -3.09 11.81 -24.42
N GLY A 152 -2.09 12.65 -24.15
CA GLY A 152 -2.23 14.09 -24.01
C GLY A 152 -1.33 14.68 -22.95
N MET A 153 -1.50 15.96 -22.66
CA MET A 153 -0.76 16.61 -21.57
C MET A 153 -1.34 16.17 -20.23
N VAL A 154 -0.51 15.57 -19.40
CA VAL A 154 -0.85 15.11 -18.06
C VAL A 154 0.01 15.79 -17.02
N ASN A 155 -0.56 16.07 -15.86
CA ASN A 155 0.17 16.57 -14.71
C ASN A 155 0.46 15.45 -13.71
N GLU A 156 1.64 15.51 -13.12
CA GLU A 156 2.02 14.74 -11.94
C GLU A 156 1.88 15.66 -10.72
N SER A 157 1.12 15.25 -9.71
CA SER A 157 0.93 16.08 -8.51
C SER A 157 0.66 15.20 -7.30
N LEU A 158 1.49 15.35 -6.27
CA LEU A 158 1.39 14.64 -5.00
C LEU A 158 1.25 15.65 -3.87
N VAL A 159 0.29 15.43 -3.00
CA VAL A 159 0.07 16.24 -1.79
C VAL A 159 0.30 15.37 -0.56
N ILE A 160 1.00 15.93 0.42
CA ILE A 160 1.08 15.37 1.77
C ILE A 160 -0.07 15.98 2.57
N GLU A 161 -1.16 15.22 2.75
CA GLU A 161 -2.33 15.69 3.52
C GLU A 161 -2.08 15.66 5.03
N LYS A 162 -1.23 14.70 5.51
CA LYS A 162 -0.83 14.60 6.92
C LYS A 162 0.62 14.20 7.04
N TRP A 163 1.30 14.86 7.95
CA TRP A 163 2.60 14.47 8.47
C TRP A 163 2.63 14.88 9.94
N GLU A 164 2.22 13.99 10.81
CA GLU A 164 1.98 14.28 12.23
C GLU A 164 2.59 13.16 13.09
N PRO A 165 3.31 13.49 14.17
CA PRO A 165 3.75 12.48 15.12
C PRO A 165 2.54 11.86 15.82
N LEU A 166 2.57 10.56 16.09
CA LEU A 166 1.54 9.90 16.91
C LEU A 166 1.49 10.45 18.34
N THR A 167 2.64 10.91 18.83
CA THR A 167 2.76 11.59 20.12
C THR A 167 3.63 12.82 19.95
N GLY A 168 3.12 13.99 20.33
CA GLY A 168 3.89 15.25 20.29
C GLY A 168 5.03 15.31 21.29
N VAL A 169 5.05 14.43 22.30
CA VAL A 169 6.07 14.29 23.32
C VAL A 169 6.53 12.84 23.38
N SER A 170 7.81 12.58 23.26
CA SER A 170 8.39 11.25 23.33
C SER A 170 9.58 11.19 24.30
N GLY A 171 9.64 10.11 25.08
CA GLY A 171 10.82 9.74 25.85
C GLY A 171 11.65 8.63 25.18
N GLU A 172 11.16 8.10 24.09
CA GLU A 172 11.74 6.98 23.37
C GLU A 172 12.47 7.45 22.11
N LYS A 173 13.38 6.64 21.62
CA LYS A 173 14.14 6.90 20.40
C LYS A 173 13.41 6.49 19.11
N LYS A 174 12.21 5.94 19.23
CA LYS A 174 11.37 5.51 18.10
C LYS A 174 10.15 6.41 18.03
N TRP A 175 10.05 7.16 16.95
CA TRP A 175 8.95 8.08 16.72
C TRP A 175 8.13 7.63 15.53
N LYS A 176 6.86 7.37 15.76
CA LYS A 176 5.91 7.01 14.72
C LYS A 176 5.15 8.24 14.25
N PHE A 177 4.90 8.31 12.96
CA PHE A 177 4.18 9.40 12.32
C PHE A 177 2.97 8.86 11.56
N ASN A 178 1.90 9.63 11.51
CA ASN A 178 0.83 9.45 10.54
C ASN A 178 1.21 10.22 9.28
N LEU A 179 1.39 9.49 8.18
CA LEU A 179 1.62 10.04 6.85
C LEU A 179 0.44 9.71 5.96
N LEU A 180 -0.24 10.73 5.44
CA LEU A 180 -1.30 10.58 4.46
C LEU A 180 -0.89 11.30 3.18
N LEU A 181 -0.76 10.53 2.11
CA LEU A 181 -0.41 10.99 0.76
C LEU A 181 -1.65 10.95 -0.12
N LYS A 182 -1.77 11.91 -1.03
CA LYS A 182 -2.80 11.92 -2.07
C LYS A 182 -2.18 12.27 -3.41
N ASN A 183 -2.41 11.43 -4.40
CA ASN A 183 -2.10 11.75 -5.78
C ASN A 183 -3.28 12.54 -6.37
N VAL A 184 -3.07 13.82 -6.61
CA VAL A 184 -4.04 14.73 -7.24
C VAL A 184 -3.71 14.97 -8.73
N GLY A 185 -2.71 14.28 -9.25
CA GLY A 185 -2.34 14.28 -10.67
C GLY A 185 -3.23 13.36 -11.50
N ALA A 186 -3.04 13.42 -12.80
CA ALA A 186 -3.81 12.65 -13.79
C ALA A 186 -3.24 11.24 -14.04
N ILE A 187 -2.03 10.94 -13.57
CA ILE A 187 -1.36 9.64 -13.76
C ILE A 187 -0.80 9.11 -12.45
N GLU A 188 -0.47 7.81 -12.43
CA GLU A 188 0.21 7.22 -11.28
C GLU A 188 1.62 7.78 -11.08
N VAL A 189 2.04 7.88 -9.83
CA VAL A 189 3.38 8.35 -9.47
C VAL A 189 4.17 7.32 -8.67
N ASP A 190 5.45 7.16 -9.03
CA ASP A 190 6.45 6.50 -8.18
C ASP A 190 6.93 7.50 -7.13
N MET A 191 7.20 7.01 -5.91
CA MET A 191 7.55 7.87 -4.78
C MET A 191 8.84 7.41 -4.10
N ARG A 192 9.70 8.36 -3.74
CA ARG A 192 10.90 8.13 -2.93
C ARG A 192 10.92 9.14 -1.80
N GLY A 193 10.81 8.66 -0.57
CA GLY A 193 10.76 9.51 0.61
C GLY A 193 12.05 9.51 1.40
N MET A 194 12.37 10.66 1.96
CA MET A 194 13.40 10.85 2.98
C MET A 194 12.78 11.56 4.16
N ALA A 195 13.05 11.06 5.37
CA ALA A 195 12.78 11.79 6.60
C ALA A 195 14.09 12.35 7.13
N ALA A 196 14.10 13.62 7.49
CA ALA A 196 15.22 14.29 8.12
C ALA A 196 14.79 14.85 9.48
N LEU A 197 15.70 14.79 10.44
CA LEU A 197 15.50 15.36 11.76
C LEU A 197 16.43 16.54 11.93
N ARG A 198 15.90 17.66 12.37
CA ARG A 198 16.67 18.88 12.70
C ARG A 198 16.55 19.19 14.18
N ASN A 199 17.63 19.70 14.73
CA ASN A 199 17.65 20.19 16.11
C ASN A 199 17.01 21.60 16.20
N TRP A 200 16.96 22.15 17.40
CA TRP A 200 16.42 23.49 17.68
C TRP A 200 17.19 24.64 16.99
N LYS A 201 18.42 24.38 16.51
CA LYS A 201 19.20 25.35 15.70
C LYS A 201 18.88 25.24 14.21
N GLY A 202 18.06 24.28 13.78
CA GLY A 202 17.77 24.02 12.38
C GLY A 202 18.83 23.17 11.66
N GLU A 203 19.82 22.65 12.39
CA GLU A 203 20.85 21.78 11.81
C GLU A 203 20.29 20.38 11.61
N GLU A 204 20.50 19.79 10.42
CA GLU A 204 20.15 18.40 10.16
C GLU A 204 21.11 17.46 10.89
N ILE A 205 20.56 16.69 11.82
CA ILE A 205 21.33 15.79 12.68
C ILE A 205 21.17 14.33 12.28
N PHE A 206 20.16 14.03 11.47
CA PHE A 206 19.85 12.67 11.06
C PHE A 206 18.94 12.69 9.83
N SER A 207 19.13 11.71 8.94
CA SER A 207 18.18 11.43 7.87
C SER A 207 18.12 9.93 7.56
N GLN A 208 16.96 9.49 7.10
CA GLN A 208 16.73 8.09 6.71
C GLN A 208 15.75 8.00 5.53
N PRO A 209 15.91 6.99 4.65
CA PRO A 209 14.91 6.71 3.62
C PRO A 209 13.61 6.18 4.25
N LEU A 210 12.50 6.50 3.60
CA LEU A 210 11.18 6.01 3.96
C LEU A 210 10.66 5.02 2.92
N VAL A 211 10.10 3.91 3.39
CA VAL A 211 9.39 2.96 2.53
C VAL A 211 7.97 3.45 2.33
N LEU A 212 7.66 3.97 1.13
CA LEU A 212 6.35 4.53 0.77
C LEU A 212 5.46 3.55 0.00
N GLY A 213 5.96 2.33 -0.26
CA GLY A 213 5.27 1.31 -1.03
C GLY A 213 5.39 1.52 -2.55
N ASN A 214 4.52 0.80 -3.26
CA ASN A 214 4.45 0.85 -4.73
C ASN A 214 3.84 2.17 -5.23
N LYS A 215 3.70 2.30 -6.56
CA LYS A 215 3.03 3.42 -7.22
C LYS A 215 1.73 3.83 -6.55
N LEU A 216 1.49 5.13 -6.44
CA LEU A 216 0.22 5.70 -6.01
C LEU A 216 -0.59 6.09 -7.25
N LEU A 217 -1.73 5.43 -7.43
CA LEU A 217 -2.60 5.64 -8.58
C LEU A 217 -3.21 7.05 -8.58
N ALA A 218 -3.57 7.55 -9.77
CA ALA A 218 -4.25 8.83 -9.90
C ALA A 218 -5.53 8.86 -9.04
N GLY A 219 -5.76 9.95 -8.34
CA GLY A 219 -6.92 10.15 -7.45
C GLY A 219 -6.88 9.36 -6.14
N SER A 220 -5.91 8.46 -5.93
CA SER A 220 -5.83 7.60 -4.75
C SER A 220 -5.09 8.24 -3.58
N LYS A 221 -5.36 7.71 -2.38
CA LYS A 221 -4.66 8.06 -1.13
C LYS A 221 -3.82 6.88 -0.64
N ARG A 222 -2.79 7.18 0.15
CA ARG A 222 -1.95 6.21 0.84
C ARG A 222 -1.73 6.65 2.28
N ALA A 223 -2.21 5.84 3.23
CA ALA A 223 -1.94 6.02 4.65
C ALA A 223 -0.78 5.11 5.06
N LEU A 224 0.19 5.68 5.74
CA LEU A 224 1.39 5.00 6.22
C LEU A 224 1.69 5.44 7.65
N GLN A 225 2.37 4.56 8.38
CA GLN A 225 2.91 4.88 9.70
C GLN A 225 4.42 4.66 9.73
N PRO A 226 5.20 5.53 9.06
CA PRO A 226 6.64 5.44 9.10
C PRO A 226 7.19 5.68 10.50
N GLU A 227 8.28 4.99 10.80
CA GLU A 227 9.00 5.11 12.06
C GLU A 227 10.36 5.79 11.82
N ILE A 228 10.66 6.83 12.59
CA ILE A 228 11.99 7.44 12.65
C ILE A 228 12.70 6.87 13.88
N VAL A 229 13.82 6.20 13.65
CA VAL A 229 14.64 5.62 14.73
C VAL A 229 15.85 6.52 14.96
N LEU A 230 15.89 7.19 16.12
CA LEU A 230 17.00 8.08 16.48
C LEU A 230 18.29 7.28 16.72
N ARG A 231 19.41 7.82 16.26
CA ARG A 231 20.73 7.29 16.59
C ARG A 231 21.06 7.47 18.08
N ASP A 232 22.01 6.69 18.56
CA ASP A 232 22.38 6.67 19.98
C ASP A 232 23.11 7.92 20.46
N ASP A 233 23.67 8.71 19.54
CA ASP A 233 24.32 9.99 19.82
C ASP A 233 23.32 11.13 20.07
N ILE A 234 22.04 10.98 19.69
CA ILE A 234 20.98 11.96 19.97
C ILE A 234 20.50 11.76 21.42
N LYS A 235 21.04 12.55 22.34
CA LYS A 235 20.81 12.41 23.80
C LYS A 235 20.18 13.64 24.43
N LEU A 236 20.18 14.79 23.77
CA LEU A 236 19.72 16.04 24.37
C LEU A 236 18.19 16.14 24.34
N PRO A 237 17.56 16.56 25.47
CA PRO A 237 16.15 16.92 25.45
C PRO A 237 15.93 18.19 24.64
N GLY A 238 14.75 18.33 24.04
CA GLY A 238 14.40 19.54 23.31
C GLY A 238 13.34 19.33 22.25
N LEU A 239 13.05 20.40 21.52
CA LEU A 239 12.15 20.40 20.38
C LEU A 239 12.94 20.00 19.13
N TYR A 240 12.48 18.95 18.46
CA TYR A 240 13.04 18.47 17.20
C TYR A 240 12.03 18.67 16.08
N GLN A 241 12.54 19.05 14.91
CA GLN A 241 11.75 19.22 13.70
C GLN A 241 11.95 17.99 12.82
N ALA A 242 10.87 17.24 12.58
CA ALA A 242 10.84 16.12 11.64
C ALA A 242 10.34 16.62 10.29
N GLN A 243 11.24 16.64 9.31
CA GLN A 243 10.94 17.01 7.94
C GLN A 243 10.79 15.76 7.09
N ILE A 244 9.75 15.70 6.26
CA ILE A 244 9.63 14.72 5.19
C ILE A 244 9.82 15.42 3.84
N LYS A 245 10.56 14.78 2.93
CA LYS A 245 10.68 15.15 1.53
C LYS A 245 10.39 13.92 0.68
N ILE A 246 9.45 14.04 -0.24
CA ILE A 246 9.06 12.97 -1.17
C ILE A 246 9.34 13.47 -2.59
N ASN A 247 10.24 12.80 -3.27
CA ASN A 247 10.44 12.99 -4.70
C ASN A 247 9.52 12.01 -5.44
N TYR A 248 8.82 12.49 -6.47
CA TYR A 248 7.82 11.69 -7.17
C TYR A 248 7.76 12.01 -8.66
N GLY A 249 7.17 11.06 -9.39
CA GLY A 249 6.91 11.20 -10.81
C GLY A 249 8.16 11.05 -11.69
N LYS A 250 7.95 11.10 -12.99
CA LYS A 250 9.01 11.02 -14.00
C LYS A 250 9.83 12.31 -14.08
N THR A 251 9.22 13.44 -13.76
CA THR A 251 9.82 14.78 -13.75
C THR A 251 10.55 15.09 -12.44
N ASN A 252 10.61 14.13 -11.51
CA ASN A 252 11.28 14.25 -10.21
C ASN A 252 10.85 15.47 -9.40
N LEU A 253 9.56 15.73 -9.37
CA LEU A 253 8.94 16.75 -8.52
C LEU A 253 9.12 16.40 -7.04
N SER A 254 8.95 17.37 -6.15
CA SER A 254 9.07 17.13 -4.72
C SER A 254 7.93 17.75 -3.93
N ALA A 255 7.45 17.01 -2.92
CA ALA A 255 6.54 17.46 -1.89
C ALA A 255 7.24 17.35 -0.52
N GLY A 256 6.97 18.27 0.38
CA GLY A 256 7.55 18.28 1.73
C GLY A 256 6.57 18.73 2.78
N ALA A 257 6.78 18.26 4.02
CA ALA A 257 6.03 18.67 5.20
C ALA A 257 6.93 18.65 6.43
N LEU A 258 6.51 19.38 7.47
CA LEU A 258 7.22 19.55 8.72
C LEU A 258 6.29 19.15 9.89
N ALA A 259 6.88 18.49 10.88
CA ALA A 259 6.24 18.18 12.15
C ALA A 259 7.23 18.42 13.30
N TYR A 260 6.72 18.56 14.50
CA TYR A 260 7.53 18.82 15.68
C TYR A 260 7.30 17.77 16.75
N VAL A 261 8.39 17.32 17.40
CA VAL A 261 8.36 16.37 18.50
C VAL A 261 9.21 16.90 19.65
N TRP A 262 8.64 16.95 20.84
CA TRP A 262 9.37 17.17 22.08
C TRP A 262 10.01 15.85 22.52
N TYR A 263 11.32 15.82 22.63
CA TYR A 263 12.07 14.67 23.11
C TYR A 263 12.55 14.88 24.54
N PHE A 264 12.15 13.99 25.43
CA PHE A 264 12.59 13.99 26.84
C PHE A 264 13.13 12.60 27.17
N PRO A 265 14.44 12.34 26.98
CA PRO A 265 15.05 11.06 27.35
C PRO A 265 14.86 10.78 28.84
N ALA A 266 14.91 9.51 29.24
CA ALA A 266 14.59 9.09 30.61
C ALA A 266 15.40 9.85 31.69
N TRP A 267 16.68 10.12 31.43
CA TRP A 267 17.55 10.86 32.36
C TRP A 267 17.09 12.32 32.57
N SER A 268 16.55 12.97 31.57
CA SER A 268 16.08 14.37 31.70
C SER A 268 14.89 14.49 32.63
N LYS A 269 14.04 13.46 32.71
CA LYS A 269 12.92 13.42 33.66
C LYS A 269 13.41 13.39 35.11
N ALA A 270 14.47 12.64 35.40
CA ALA A 270 15.08 12.59 36.72
C ALA A 270 15.68 13.96 37.12
N VAL A 271 16.37 14.60 36.17
CA VAL A 271 16.92 15.98 36.40
C VAL A 271 15.81 16.99 36.67
N LEU A 272 14.73 16.96 35.86
CA LEU A 272 13.59 17.88 36.09
C LEU A 272 12.90 17.64 37.44
N ALA A 273 12.73 16.38 37.84
CA ALA A 273 12.19 16.02 39.15
C ALA A 273 13.09 16.55 40.30
N GLY A 274 14.41 16.41 40.17
CA GLY A 274 15.40 16.93 41.13
C GLY A 274 15.34 18.46 41.23
N LEU A 275 15.31 19.16 40.11
CA LEU A 275 15.17 20.62 40.08
C LEU A 275 13.85 21.07 40.70
N GLY A 276 12.74 20.37 40.43
CA GLY A 276 11.45 20.63 41.06
C GLY A 276 11.50 20.47 42.58
N ALA A 277 12.13 19.41 43.08
CA ALA A 277 12.30 19.17 44.51
C ALA A 277 13.14 20.31 45.18
N ILE A 278 14.23 20.73 44.53
CA ILE A 278 15.06 21.84 45.01
C ILE A 278 14.23 23.15 45.09
N LEU A 279 13.45 23.43 44.05
CA LEU A 279 12.59 24.63 44.00
C LEU A 279 11.57 24.60 45.13
N VAL A 280 10.93 23.47 45.40
CA VAL A 280 9.98 23.31 46.53
C VAL A 280 10.69 23.54 47.86
N ILE A 281 11.88 23.01 48.08
CA ILE A 281 12.67 23.20 49.30
C ILE A 281 13.01 24.68 49.48
N LEU A 282 13.48 25.35 48.42
CA LEU A 282 13.77 26.80 48.47
C LEU A 282 12.53 27.62 48.82
N LEU A 283 11.39 27.28 48.24
CA LEU A 283 10.13 27.97 48.52
C LEU A 283 9.71 27.80 49.97
N VAL A 284 9.82 26.59 50.53
CA VAL A 284 9.57 26.34 51.96
C VAL A 284 10.51 27.12 52.87
N LEU A 285 11.80 27.22 52.51
CA LEU A 285 12.77 27.99 53.28
C LEU A 285 12.45 29.50 53.26
N VAL A 286 12.06 30.03 52.10
CA VAL A 286 11.65 31.45 51.97
C VAL A 286 10.41 31.72 52.82
N VAL A 287 9.37 30.89 52.75
CA VAL A 287 8.15 31.01 53.54
C VAL A 287 8.46 30.96 55.03
N LYS A 288 9.29 29.98 55.48
CA LYS A 288 9.72 29.92 56.89
C LYS A 288 10.48 31.16 57.35
N LYS A 289 11.30 31.79 56.49
CA LYS A 289 12.03 33.01 56.79
C LYS A 289 11.12 34.22 56.90
N LEU A 290 10.09 34.28 56.05
CA LEU A 290 9.10 35.37 56.09
C LEU A 290 8.21 35.27 57.35
N VAL A 291 7.75 34.06 57.70
CA VAL A 291 6.95 33.83 58.93
C VAL A 291 7.73 34.09 60.22
N LYS A 292 9.07 33.97 60.24
CA LYS A 292 9.93 34.28 61.40
C LYS A 292 10.23 35.76 61.51
N ARG A 293 9.95 36.59 60.50
CA ARG A 293 10.22 38.05 60.49
C ARG A 293 8.98 38.94 60.74
N GLY A 294 7.80 38.38 60.71
CA GLY A 294 6.56 38.94 61.12
C GLY A 294 6.20 38.48 62.55
#